data_690bd3050cf8ffea137556e09b8ca88d
#
_entry.id   690bd3050cf8ffea137556e09b8ca88d
#
_cell.length_a   1.000
_cell.length_b   1.000
_cell.length_c   1.000
_cell.angle_alpha   90.00
_cell.angle_beta   90.00
_cell.angle_gamma   90.00
#
_symmetry.space_group_name_H-M   'P 1'
#
loop_
_entity.id
_entity.type
_entity.pdbx_description
1 polymer ?
#
loop_
_entity_poly.entity_id
_entity_poly.type
_entity_poly.pdbx_seq_one_letter_code
_entity_poly.pdbx_strand_id
1 'polypeptide(L)'
;CIRDRHGEIGHDIGPNLTGMAVHPKEELLTHIIDPSRNVEGNFRLYTVQTIDGLVASGMLAGESKTSITIIDSQAKEIDIPREDIEELTASRKSVMPEGFEKQISEKELSNLLEFLTDKGPFLPISLDRYATAISTKGLFSNGDNGADRMIFDDWKPKVFKNIPFVLTDPRGKTTPNIILLHGPFGPLPPKMPKSVSLPCNTTAKAIHFLSGVGGWNHPYDSRQTVSMIVRLHYDDGETEDHELINGVHFADYIRRVDVPESLSLIHI
;
A
#
# COMPACT_ATOMS: atom_id res chain seq x y z
N CYS A 1 9.57 -14.52 9.47
CA CYS A 1 8.72 -15.42 8.67
C CYS A 1 9.09 -15.30 7.20
N ILE A 2 9.13 -16.39 6.44
CA ILE A 2 9.43 -16.34 4.99
C ILE A 2 8.24 -15.83 4.17
N ARG A 3 7.09 -15.63 4.78
CA ARG A 3 5.83 -15.21 4.15
C ARG A 3 5.64 -13.71 4.14
N ASP A 4 6.14 -13.04 5.16
CA ASP A 4 5.99 -11.59 5.30
C ASP A 4 7.23 -10.89 4.74
N ARG A 5 7.10 -9.66 4.30
CA ARG A 5 8.19 -8.84 3.82
C ARG A 5 8.57 -7.79 4.86
N HIS A 6 9.88 -7.69 5.16
CA HIS A 6 10.45 -6.58 5.92
C HIS A 6 11.67 -6.05 5.16
N GLY A 7 11.59 -4.81 4.68
CA GLY A 7 12.57 -4.28 3.74
C GLY A 7 12.59 -5.07 2.44
N GLU A 8 13.75 -5.61 2.09
CA GLU A 8 13.95 -6.47 0.90
C GLU A 8 13.92 -7.97 1.21
N ILE A 9 13.66 -8.36 2.45
CA ILE A 9 13.69 -9.76 2.91
C ILE A 9 12.27 -10.28 3.04
N GLY A 10 12.02 -11.49 2.56
CA GLY A 10 10.75 -12.20 2.63
C GLY A 10 10.00 -12.27 1.31
N HIS A 11 8.77 -12.75 1.36
CA HIS A 11 7.87 -12.90 0.22
C HIS A 11 6.59 -12.07 0.42
N ASP A 12 5.91 -11.75 -0.66
CA ASP A 12 4.71 -10.89 -0.65
C ASP A 12 3.41 -11.72 -0.47
N ILE A 13 3.43 -12.65 0.49
CA ILE A 13 2.26 -13.46 0.88
C ILE A 13 1.52 -12.84 2.07
N GLY A 14 2.23 -12.12 2.91
CA GLY A 14 1.69 -11.38 4.05
C GLY A 14 1.84 -9.87 3.88
N PRO A 15 1.35 -9.09 4.84
CA PRO A 15 1.53 -7.65 4.85
C PRO A 15 3.01 -7.27 4.88
N ASN A 16 3.32 -6.11 4.33
CA ASN A 16 4.65 -5.54 4.46
C ASN A 16 4.87 -5.06 5.91
N LEU A 17 5.77 -5.71 6.61
CA LEU A 17 6.10 -5.39 8.01
C LEU A 17 7.05 -4.19 8.16
N THR A 18 7.52 -3.63 7.05
CA THR A 18 8.31 -2.40 7.06
C THR A 18 7.41 -1.25 7.51
N GLY A 19 7.80 -0.55 8.56
CA GLY A 19 6.99 0.56 9.10
C GLY A 19 5.98 0.17 10.18
N MET A 20 5.98 -1.06 10.66
CA MET A 20 5.14 -1.47 11.80
C MET A 20 5.40 -0.66 13.09
N ALA A 21 6.50 0.09 13.13
CA ALA A 21 6.85 0.97 14.25
C ALA A 21 5.86 2.14 14.48
N VAL A 22 4.92 2.39 13.58
CA VAL A 22 3.81 3.34 13.80
C VAL A 22 2.68 2.75 14.67
N HIS A 23 2.63 1.41 14.78
CA HIS A 23 1.61 0.72 15.55
C HIS A 23 2.06 0.50 17.00
N PRO A 24 1.16 0.64 17.99
CA PRO A 24 1.44 0.25 19.37
C PRO A 24 1.81 -1.24 19.46
N LYS A 25 2.75 -1.57 20.36
CA LYS A 25 3.18 -2.96 20.57
C LYS A 25 2.02 -3.89 20.93
N GLU A 26 1.04 -3.40 21.69
CA GLU A 26 -0.14 -4.14 22.11
C GLU A 26 -1.03 -4.52 20.93
N GLU A 27 -1.13 -3.65 19.92
CA GLU A 27 -1.86 -3.93 18.68
C GLU A 27 -1.13 -5.00 17.87
N LEU A 28 0.19 -4.86 17.67
CA LEU A 28 1.00 -5.86 16.99
C LEU A 28 0.98 -7.22 17.70
N LEU A 29 1.07 -7.21 19.02
CA LEU A 29 0.94 -8.43 19.82
C LEU A 29 -0.41 -9.11 19.57
N THR A 30 -1.49 -8.34 19.56
CA THR A 30 -2.83 -8.86 19.29
C THR A 30 -2.91 -9.51 17.91
N HIS A 31 -2.33 -8.88 16.89
CA HIS A 31 -2.31 -9.43 15.52
C HIS A 31 -1.45 -10.70 15.39
N ILE A 32 -0.43 -10.85 16.23
CA ILE A 32 0.41 -12.07 16.26
C ILE A 32 -0.33 -13.23 16.94
N ILE A 33 -1.02 -12.96 18.06
CA ILE A 33 -1.71 -13.98 18.87
C ILE A 33 -3.04 -14.38 18.23
N ASP A 34 -3.79 -13.42 17.70
CA ASP A 34 -5.10 -13.62 17.08
C ASP A 34 -5.15 -13.02 15.67
N PRO A 35 -4.43 -13.64 14.70
CA PRO A 35 -4.30 -13.10 13.34
C PRO A 35 -5.62 -13.09 12.56
N SER A 36 -6.61 -13.85 13.00
CA SER A 36 -7.92 -13.92 12.36
C SER A 36 -8.93 -12.91 12.91
N ARG A 37 -8.58 -12.14 13.94
CA ARG A 37 -9.48 -11.17 14.59
C ARG A 37 -9.92 -10.05 13.65
N ASN A 38 -8.99 -9.51 12.86
CA ASN A 38 -9.22 -8.43 11.92
C ASN A 38 -8.46 -8.69 10.60
N VAL A 39 -9.02 -9.53 9.75
CA VAL A 39 -8.39 -9.88 8.47
C VAL A 39 -8.80 -8.88 7.41
N GLU A 40 -7.83 -8.16 6.87
CA GLU A 40 -8.03 -7.33 5.70
C GLU A 40 -8.33 -8.18 4.46
N GLY A 41 -9.18 -7.66 3.57
CA GLY A 41 -9.67 -8.41 2.41
C GLY A 41 -8.57 -9.05 1.56
N ASN A 42 -7.42 -8.37 1.46
CA ASN A 42 -6.28 -8.81 0.66
C ASN A 42 -5.51 -9.99 1.29
N PHE A 43 -5.63 -10.20 2.61
CA PHE A 43 -4.93 -11.25 3.35
C PHE A 43 -5.86 -12.35 3.86
N ARG A 44 -7.06 -12.44 3.28
CA ARG A 44 -7.99 -13.55 3.54
C ARG A 44 -7.50 -14.81 2.86
N LEU A 45 -7.75 -15.92 3.53
CA LEU A 45 -7.60 -17.24 2.92
C LEU A 45 -8.78 -17.51 1.98
N TYR A 46 -8.49 -17.81 0.74
CA TYR A 46 -9.46 -18.30 -0.24
C TYR A 46 -9.28 -19.82 -0.44
N THR A 47 -10.36 -20.51 -0.64
CA THR A 47 -10.35 -21.90 -1.05
C THR A 47 -11.07 -22.01 -2.39
N VAL A 48 -10.41 -22.62 -3.35
CA VAL A 48 -10.93 -22.89 -4.70
C VAL A 48 -11.10 -24.40 -4.83
N GLN A 49 -12.27 -24.83 -5.21
CA GLN A 49 -12.54 -26.19 -5.64
C GLN A 49 -12.76 -26.17 -7.15
N THR A 50 -12.05 -27.04 -7.88
CA THR A 50 -12.20 -27.17 -9.32
C THR A 50 -13.12 -28.34 -9.67
N ILE A 51 -13.67 -28.33 -10.89
CA ILE A 51 -14.61 -29.37 -11.38
C ILE A 51 -13.97 -30.76 -11.49
N ASP A 52 -12.65 -30.83 -11.58
CA ASP A 52 -11.88 -32.10 -11.56
C ASP A 52 -11.50 -32.54 -10.12
N GLY A 53 -11.98 -31.81 -9.11
CA GLY A 53 -11.82 -32.14 -7.69
C GLY A 53 -10.50 -31.65 -7.06
N LEU A 54 -9.71 -30.82 -7.74
CA LEU A 54 -8.55 -30.15 -7.13
C LEU A 54 -9.03 -29.11 -6.11
N VAL A 55 -8.41 -29.10 -4.93
CA VAL A 55 -8.64 -28.07 -3.91
C VAL A 55 -7.35 -27.28 -3.69
N ALA A 56 -7.40 -25.99 -3.97
CA ALA A 56 -6.30 -25.05 -3.72
C ALA A 56 -6.73 -24.03 -2.65
N SER A 57 -5.84 -23.75 -1.69
CA SER A 57 -6.09 -22.74 -0.66
C SER A 57 -4.91 -21.80 -0.55
N GLY A 58 -5.20 -20.51 -0.46
CA GLY A 58 -4.18 -19.47 -0.38
C GLY A 58 -4.76 -18.06 -0.45
N MET A 59 -3.90 -17.11 -0.69
CA MET A 59 -4.27 -15.72 -0.89
C MET A 59 -4.61 -15.48 -2.36
N LEU A 60 -5.65 -14.70 -2.65
CA LEU A 60 -5.96 -14.26 -4.00
C LEU A 60 -4.94 -13.20 -4.46
N ALA A 61 -4.00 -13.61 -5.30
CA ALA A 61 -2.92 -12.75 -5.79
C ALA A 61 -3.31 -11.98 -7.05
N GLY A 62 -4.14 -12.58 -7.89
CA GLY A 62 -4.57 -11.97 -9.14
C GLY A 62 -5.95 -12.43 -9.55
N GLU A 63 -6.66 -11.58 -10.28
CA GLU A 63 -7.96 -11.87 -10.84
C GLU A 63 -8.07 -11.25 -12.24
N SER A 64 -8.40 -12.06 -13.21
CA SER A 64 -8.67 -11.67 -14.59
C SER A 64 -10.09 -12.06 -15.01
N LYS A 65 -10.45 -11.76 -16.23
CA LYS A 65 -11.73 -12.22 -16.81
C LYS A 65 -11.77 -13.74 -17.02
N THR A 66 -10.61 -14.37 -17.19
CA THR A 66 -10.48 -15.78 -17.61
C THR A 66 -9.84 -16.67 -16.56
N SER A 67 -9.15 -16.11 -15.56
CA SER A 67 -8.44 -16.87 -14.52
C SER A 67 -8.38 -16.14 -13.21
N ILE A 68 -8.08 -16.87 -12.14
CA ILE A 68 -7.65 -16.36 -10.85
C ILE A 68 -6.28 -16.96 -10.52
N THR A 69 -5.45 -16.20 -9.79
CA THR A 69 -4.16 -16.66 -9.27
C THR A 69 -4.23 -16.76 -7.76
N ILE A 70 -3.98 -17.94 -7.22
CA ILE A 70 -3.89 -18.19 -5.77
C ILE A 70 -2.41 -18.36 -5.41
N ILE A 71 -1.94 -17.68 -4.36
CA ILE A 71 -0.63 -17.93 -3.76
C ILE A 71 -0.83 -18.78 -2.50
N ASP A 72 -0.24 -19.96 -2.49
CA ASP A 72 -0.31 -20.86 -1.36
C ASP A 72 0.64 -20.45 -0.20
N SER A 73 0.60 -21.19 0.90
CA SER A 73 1.44 -20.96 2.08
C SER A 73 2.94 -21.13 1.85
N GLN A 74 3.37 -21.64 0.70
CA GLN A 74 4.77 -21.85 0.29
C GLN A 74 5.23 -20.84 -0.75
N ALA A 75 4.45 -19.78 -1.01
CA ALA A 75 4.68 -18.79 -2.06
C ALA A 75 4.57 -19.33 -3.50
N LYS A 76 3.93 -20.47 -3.69
CA LYS A 76 3.69 -21.00 -5.00
C LYS A 76 2.43 -20.37 -5.60
N GLU A 77 2.58 -19.81 -6.78
CA GLU A 77 1.46 -19.30 -7.56
C GLU A 77 0.76 -20.44 -8.31
N ILE A 78 -0.56 -20.46 -8.24
CA ILE A 78 -1.44 -21.43 -8.93
C ILE A 78 -2.45 -20.63 -9.72
N ASP A 79 -2.33 -20.67 -11.04
CA ASP A 79 -3.29 -20.08 -11.96
C ASP A 79 -4.41 -21.07 -12.25
N ILE A 80 -5.64 -20.66 -12.02
CA ILE A 80 -6.84 -21.50 -12.18
C ILE A 80 -7.77 -20.79 -13.17
N PRO A 81 -8.07 -21.40 -14.33
CA PRO A 81 -9.08 -20.91 -15.26
C PRO A 81 -10.46 -20.80 -14.57
N ARG A 82 -11.19 -19.73 -14.84
CA ARG A 82 -12.52 -19.54 -14.23
C ARG A 82 -13.52 -20.60 -14.66
N GLU A 83 -13.37 -21.18 -15.86
CA GLU A 83 -14.20 -22.26 -16.37
C GLU A 83 -14.00 -23.57 -15.60
N ASP A 84 -12.86 -23.75 -14.94
CA ASP A 84 -12.56 -24.94 -14.13
C ASP A 84 -12.99 -24.77 -12.67
N ILE A 85 -13.44 -23.57 -12.23
CA ILE A 85 -13.81 -23.31 -10.85
C ILE A 85 -15.26 -23.77 -10.61
N GLU A 86 -15.41 -24.75 -9.73
CA GLU A 86 -16.72 -25.18 -9.21
C GLU A 86 -17.16 -24.28 -8.05
N GLU A 87 -16.26 -24.00 -7.10
CA GLU A 87 -16.53 -23.16 -5.94
C GLU A 87 -15.31 -22.28 -5.57
N LEU A 88 -15.57 -21.01 -5.25
CA LEU A 88 -14.60 -20.06 -4.69
C LEU A 88 -15.14 -19.50 -3.39
N THR A 89 -14.57 -19.91 -2.27
CA THR A 89 -15.00 -19.49 -0.94
C THR A 89 -13.95 -18.62 -0.26
N ALA A 90 -14.35 -17.43 0.19
CA ALA A 90 -13.53 -16.55 1.02
C ALA A 90 -13.70 -16.91 2.50
N SER A 91 -12.61 -17.32 3.16
CA SER A 91 -12.59 -17.58 4.59
C SER A 91 -12.55 -16.27 5.41
N ARG A 92 -13.01 -16.35 6.66
CA ARG A 92 -12.75 -15.31 7.65
C ARG A 92 -11.38 -15.45 8.30
N LYS A 93 -10.62 -16.49 7.98
CA LYS A 93 -9.30 -16.75 8.53
C LYS A 93 -8.23 -15.98 7.76
N SER A 94 -7.19 -15.57 8.49
CA SER A 94 -5.97 -15.01 7.93
C SER A 94 -5.11 -16.10 7.29
N VAL A 95 -4.29 -15.72 6.31
CA VAL A 95 -3.19 -16.58 5.82
C VAL A 95 -2.09 -16.76 6.85
N MET A 96 -2.02 -15.91 7.88
CA MET A 96 -1.12 -16.06 9.01
C MET A 96 -1.58 -17.23 9.89
N PRO A 97 -0.71 -18.19 10.21
CA PRO A 97 -1.07 -19.32 11.08
C PRO A 97 -1.44 -18.88 12.49
N GLU A 98 -2.49 -19.46 13.03
CA GLU A 98 -2.82 -19.35 14.45
C GLU A 98 -1.84 -20.16 15.29
N GLY A 99 -1.62 -19.75 16.55
CA GLY A 99 -0.78 -20.49 17.51
C GLY A 99 0.72 -20.28 17.34
N PHE A 100 1.14 -19.23 16.64
CA PHE A 100 2.56 -18.88 16.49
C PHE A 100 3.22 -18.63 17.84
N GLU A 101 2.51 -18.04 18.79
CA GLU A 101 2.95 -17.77 20.16
C GLU A 101 3.33 -19.04 20.94
N LYS A 102 2.86 -20.21 20.52
CA LYS A 102 3.21 -21.50 21.13
C LYS A 102 4.55 -22.06 20.64
N GLN A 103 5.09 -21.47 19.58
CA GLN A 103 6.33 -21.92 18.94
C GLN A 103 7.55 -21.09 19.35
N ILE A 104 7.34 -19.98 20.03
CA ILE A 104 8.40 -19.07 20.48
C ILE A 104 8.22 -18.77 21.97
N SER A 105 9.33 -18.45 22.64
CA SER A 105 9.31 -18.02 24.04
C SER A 105 8.81 -16.57 24.18
N GLU A 106 8.38 -16.20 25.39
CA GLU A 106 7.99 -14.81 25.70
C GLU A 106 9.12 -13.82 25.40
N LYS A 107 10.37 -14.21 25.62
CA LYS A 107 11.54 -13.38 25.31
C LYS A 107 11.72 -13.19 23.80
N GLU A 108 11.54 -14.22 23.01
CA GLU A 108 11.63 -14.13 21.55
C GLU A 108 10.48 -13.29 20.99
N LEU A 109 9.28 -13.42 21.55
CA LEU A 109 8.14 -12.59 21.18
C LEU A 109 8.40 -11.10 21.53
N SER A 110 8.95 -10.83 22.72
CA SER A 110 9.36 -9.48 23.10
C SER A 110 10.43 -8.91 22.16
N ASN A 111 11.44 -9.70 21.80
CA ASN A 111 12.46 -9.29 20.85
C ASN A 111 11.89 -9.04 19.45
N LEU A 112 10.90 -9.83 19.01
CA LEU A 112 10.20 -9.63 17.75
C LEU A 112 9.43 -8.31 17.75
N LEU A 113 8.73 -8.01 18.85
CA LEU A 113 8.02 -6.73 18.97
C LEU A 113 8.98 -5.53 18.97
N GLU A 114 10.12 -5.64 19.67
CA GLU A 114 11.16 -4.61 19.62
C GLU A 114 11.67 -4.40 18.19
N PHE A 115 11.99 -5.48 17.49
CA PHE A 115 12.45 -5.43 16.10
C PHE A 115 11.41 -4.78 15.16
N LEU A 116 10.14 -5.15 15.29
CA LEU A 116 9.07 -4.60 14.46
C LEU A 116 8.77 -3.13 14.76
N THR A 117 9.07 -2.68 15.99
CA THR A 117 8.84 -1.30 16.43
C THR A 117 10.10 -0.45 16.44
N ASP A 118 11.22 -0.97 15.93
CA ASP A 118 12.46 -0.18 15.78
C ASP A 118 12.24 0.92 14.75
N LYS A 119 12.32 2.16 15.23
CA LYS A 119 12.14 3.38 14.43
C LYS A 119 13.46 3.83 13.82
N GLY A 120 14.10 3.07 13.00
CA GLY A 120 15.30 3.52 12.30
C GLY A 120 15.29 4.99 11.83
N PRO A 121 16.27 5.49 11.08
CA PRO A 121 16.32 6.90 10.67
C PRO A 121 15.15 7.33 9.77
N PHE A 122 14.50 6.36 9.12
CA PHE A 122 13.32 6.57 8.28
C PHE A 122 12.24 5.57 8.66
N LEU A 123 11.02 6.08 8.88
CA LEU A 123 9.86 5.28 9.20
C LEU A 123 8.86 5.36 8.03
N PRO A 124 8.73 4.31 7.21
CA PRO A 124 7.71 4.25 6.18
C PRO A 124 6.32 4.16 6.80
N ILE A 125 5.39 4.99 6.33
CA ILE A 125 3.98 4.90 6.72
C ILE A 125 3.29 3.98 5.72
N SER A 126 2.74 2.84 6.19
CA SER A 126 2.02 1.90 5.35
C SER A 126 0.73 2.53 4.80
N LEU A 127 0.47 2.28 3.51
CA LEU A 127 -0.75 2.70 2.85
C LEU A 127 -1.81 1.59 2.77
N ASP A 128 -1.51 0.38 3.23
CA ASP A 128 -2.33 -0.83 3.00
C ASP A 128 -3.81 -0.65 3.41
N ARG A 129 -4.07 0.07 4.51
CA ARG A 129 -5.43 0.36 5.00
C ARG A 129 -6.01 1.67 4.48
N TYR A 130 -5.20 2.52 3.90
CA TYR A 130 -5.53 3.91 3.58
C TYR A 130 -5.52 4.19 2.08
N ALA A 131 -5.02 3.25 1.28
CA ALA A 131 -5.01 3.36 -0.17
C ALA A 131 -6.43 3.45 -0.72
N THR A 132 -6.68 4.42 -1.58
CA THR A 132 -8.02 4.73 -2.12
C THR A 132 -8.15 4.36 -3.60
N ALA A 133 -7.04 4.10 -4.28
CA ALA A 133 -7.03 3.77 -5.70
C ALA A 133 -5.91 2.80 -6.06
N ILE A 134 -6.03 2.23 -7.26
CA ILE A 134 -5.06 1.30 -7.84
C ILE A 134 -4.32 2.04 -8.94
N SER A 135 -2.99 2.21 -8.78
CA SER A 135 -2.16 3.01 -9.70
C SER A 135 -2.11 2.47 -11.14
N THR A 136 -2.31 1.18 -11.31
CA THR A 136 -2.30 0.51 -12.63
C THR A 136 -3.64 0.56 -13.36
N LYS A 137 -4.69 1.13 -12.76
CA LYS A 137 -5.94 1.47 -13.42
C LYS A 137 -5.90 2.92 -13.90
N GLY A 138 -6.68 3.27 -14.93
CA GLY A 138 -6.84 4.66 -15.35
C GLY A 138 -7.41 5.51 -14.21
N LEU A 139 -6.75 6.64 -13.88
CA LEU A 139 -7.14 7.53 -12.78
C LEU A 139 -7.95 8.72 -13.29
N PHE A 140 -7.58 9.29 -14.43
CA PHE A 140 -8.10 10.55 -14.97
C PHE A 140 -8.87 10.38 -16.29
N SER A 141 -8.71 9.24 -16.99
CA SER A 141 -9.49 8.89 -18.18
C SER A 141 -10.15 7.52 -18.06
N ASN A 142 -11.10 7.23 -18.94
CA ASN A 142 -11.76 5.91 -19.00
C ASN A 142 -10.95 4.88 -19.81
N GLY A 143 -9.80 5.29 -20.38
CA GLY A 143 -8.95 4.45 -21.20
C GLY A 143 -7.83 3.80 -20.40
N ASP A 144 -7.27 2.73 -20.96
CA ASP A 144 -6.07 2.08 -20.44
C ASP A 144 -4.81 2.83 -20.95
N ASN A 145 -4.82 4.15 -20.79
CA ASN A 145 -3.74 5.03 -21.21
C ASN A 145 -2.63 5.04 -20.15
N GLY A 146 -1.38 4.80 -20.58
CA GLY A 146 -0.22 4.81 -19.68
C GLY A 146 -0.02 6.14 -18.93
N ALA A 147 -0.41 7.28 -19.52
CA ALA A 147 -0.33 8.60 -18.90
C ALA A 147 -1.27 8.77 -17.69
N ASP A 148 -2.30 7.97 -17.58
CA ASP A 148 -3.27 8.03 -16.48
C ASP A 148 -2.87 7.16 -15.28
N ARG A 149 -1.71 6.53 -15.32
CA ARG A 149 -1.27 5.54 -14.35
C ARG A 149 0.06 5.95 -13.74
N MET A 150 0.17 5.76 -12.42
CA MET A 150 1.45 5.85 -11.72
C MET A 150 2.04 4.44 -11.62
N ILE A 151 2.98 4.12 -12.49
CA ILE A 151 3.56 2.79 -12.63
C ILE A 151 5.06 2.87 -12.41
N PHE A 152 5.60 1.91 -11.69
CA PHE A 152 7.03 1.66 -11.56
C PHE A 152 7.40 0.38 -12.33
N ASP A 153 8.66 0.23 -12.68
CA ASP A 153 9.19 -0.97 -13.35
C ASP A 153 9.02 -2.23 -12.48
N ASP A 154 9.16 -2.04 -11.17
CA ASP A 154 8.88 -3.04 -10.16
C ASP A 154 8.35 -2.36 -8.88
N TRP A 155 7.83 -3.16 -7.94
CA TRP A 155 7.24 -2.69 -6.67
C TRP A 155 8.19 -2.89 -5.47
N LYS A 156 9.46 -3.10 -5.73
CA LYS A 156 10.49 -3.17 -4.68
C LYS A 156 10.68 -1.80 -4.04
N PRO A 157 11.22 -1.73 -2.82
CA PRO A 157 11.59 -0.48 -2.19
C PRO A 157 12.49 0.36 -3.11
N LYS A 158 12.26 1.66 -3.15
CA LYS A 158 13.05 2.60 -3.96
C LYS A 158 13.75 3.59 -3.05
N VAL A 159 14.93 4.05 -3.48
CA VAL A 159 15.68 5.08 -2.75
C VAL A 159 15.82 6.30 -3.66
N PHE A 160 15.29 7.43 -3.23
CA PHE A 160 15.40 8.70 -3.92
C PHE A 160 16.11 9.71 -3.02
N LYS A 161 17.25 10.24 -3.47
CA LYS A 161 18.06 11.19 -2.67
C LYS A 161 18.36 10.72 -1.25
N ASN A 162 18.71 9.44 -1.09
CA ASN A 162 18.96 8.74 0.16
C ASN A 162 17.74 8.57 1.08
N ILE A 163 16.53 8.81 0.57
CA ILE A 163 15.29 8.60 1.31
C ILE A 163 14.64 7.32 0.77
N PRO A 164 14.45 6.29 1.61
CA PRO A 164 13.80 5.05 1.22
C PRO A 164 12.28 5.21 1.16
N PHE A 165 11.67 4.65 0.13
CA PHE A 165 10.23 4.54 -0.04
C PHE A 165 9.84 3.07 -0.23
N VAL A 166 8.81 2.66 0.46
CA VAL A 166 8.20 1.34 0.30
C VAL A 166 7.01 1.47 -0.63
N LEU A 167 7.01 0.68 -1.71
CA LEU A 167 5.92 0.66 -2.67
C LEU A 167 5.00 -0.52 -2.39
N THR A 168 3.70 -0.30 -2.41
CA THR A 168 2.71 -1.38 -2.33
C THR A 168 2.43 -1.91 -3.73
N ASP A 169 2.59 -3.22 -3.94
CA ASP A 169 2.30 -3.88 -5.21
C ASP A 169 0.77 -3.91 -5.44
N PRO A 170 0.29 -3.35 -6.56
CA PRO A 170 -1.14 -3.40 -6.91
C PRO A 170 -1.61 -4.78 -7.37
N ARG A 171 -0.71 -5.79 -7.43
CA ARG A 171 -1.00 -7.16 -7.89
C ARG A 171 -1.82 -7.14 -9.19
N GLY A 172 -1.18 -6.59 -10.21
CA GLY A 172 -1.84 -6.29 -11.46
C GLY A 172 -2.84 -5.14 -11.32
N LYS A 173 -4.11 -5.40 -11.07
CA LYS A 173 -5.18 -4.40 -10.92
C LYS A 173 -6.12 -4.72 -9.76
N THR A 174 -5.67 -5.43 -8.75
CA THR A 174 -6.56 -5.96 -7.69
C THR A 174 -6.42 -5.22 -6.36
N THR A 175 -5.22 -4.74 -6.03
CA THR A 175 -4.93 -4.17 -4.71
C THR A 175 -4.76 -2.65 -4.79
N PRO A 176 -5.54 -1.87 -4.00
CA PRO A 176 -5.29 -0.44 -3.83
C PRO A 176 -3.87 -0.20 -3.28
N ASN A 177 -3.14 0.73 -3.88
CA ASN A 177 -1.74 0.96 -3.56
C ASN A 177 -1.32 2.42 -3.53
N ILE A 178 -2.25 3.34 -3.80
CA ILE A 178 -2.03 4.78 -3.74
C ILE A 178 -3.18 5.48 -3.02
N ILE A 179 -2.90 6.63 -2.44
CA ILE A 179 -3.93 7.57 -2.01
C ILE A 179 -4.19 8.54 -3.14
N LEU A 180 -5.38 8.42 -3.75
CA LEU A 180 -5.92 9.40 -4.67
C LEU A 180 -6.96 10.22 -3.93
N LEU A 181 -6.76 11.51 -3.85
CA LEU A 181 -7.70 12.43 -3.23
C LEU A 181 -8.70 13.00 -4.24
N HIS A 182 -9.76 13.59 -3.70
CA HIS A 182 -10.78 14.26 -4.48
C HIS A 182 -10.18 15.34 -5.40
N GLY A 183 -10.64 15.37 -6.64
CA GLY A 183 -10.33 16.38 -7.62
C GLY A 183 -11.52 16.63 -8.55
N PRO A 184 -11.58 17.78 -9.23
CA PRO A 184 -12.73 18.15 -10.05
C PRO A 184 -12.79 17.43 -11.40
N PHE A 185 -11.70 16.81 -11.84
CA PHE A 185 -11.56 16.30 -13.20
C PHE A 185 -11.38 14.77 -13.25
N GLY A 186 -11.87 14.17 -14.34
CA GLY A 186 -11.75 12.75 -14.61
C GLY A 186 -12.87 11.88 -14.01
N PRO A 187 -12.89 10.58 -14.35
CA PRO A 187 -13.95 9.66 -13.92
C PRO A 187 -13.81 9.20 -12.47
N LEU A 188 -12.60 9.19 -11.91
CA LEU A 188 -12.30 8.67 -10.59
C LEU A 188 -12.13 9.75 -9.52
N PRO A 189 -11.33 10.83 -9.72
CA PRO A 189 -11.07 11.82 -8.68
C PRO A 189 -12.30 12.47 -8.05
N PRO A 190 -13.40 12.78 -8.76
CA PRO A 190 -14.60 13.34 -8.13
C PRO A 190 -15.28 12.43 -7.11
N LYS A 191 -14.99 11.13 -7.15
CA LYS A 191 -15.56 10.10 -6.26
C LYS A 191 -14.65 9.78 -5.07
N MET A 192 -13.43 10.32 -5.06
CA MET A 192 -12.42 10.03 -4.05
C MET A 192 -12.64 10.85 -2.77
N PRO A 193 -12.11 10.39 -1.64
CA PRO A 193 -12.20 11.13 -0.38
C PRO A 193 -11.47 12.47 -0.49
N LYS A 194 -11.98 13.47 0.23
CA LYS A 194 -11.34 14.80 0.32
C LYS A 194 -10.13 14.80 1.25
N SER A 195 -10.07 13.87 2.18
CA SER A 195 -8.97 13.70 3.12
C SER A 195 -8.78 12.24 3.50
N VAL A 196 -7.56 11.90 3.86
CA VAL A 196 -7.19 10.60 4.45
C VAL A 196 -6.28 10.89 5.63
N SER A 197 -6.56 10.27 6.78
CA SER A 197 -5.73 10.38 7.98
C SER A 197 -4.83 9.16 8.12
N LEU A 198 -3.54 9.39 8.34
CA LEU A 198 -2.53 8.36 8.51
C LEU A 198 -1.93 8.43 9.91
N PRO A 199 -1.79 7.31 10.63
CA PRO A 199 -1.11 7.30 11.92
C PRO A 199 0.41 7.47 11.70
N CYS A 200 0.99 8.47 12.36
CA CYS A 200 2.43 8.64 12.39
C CYS A 200 3.03 8.19 13.73
N ASN A 201 2.35 8.48 14.85
CA ASN A 201 2.68 8.05 16.22
C ASN A 201 4.18 8.17 16.56
N THR A 202 4.84 9.21 16.07
CA THR A 202 6.27 9.43 16.27
C THR A 202 6.65 10.91 16.13
N THR A 203 7.74 11.28 16.77
CA THR A 203 8.39 12.56 16.53
C THR A 203 9.21 12.48 15.24
N ALA A 204 9.03 13.42 14.33
CA ALA A 204 9.75 13.47 13.06
C ALA A 204 10.32 14.87 12.81
N LYS A 205 11.46 14.94 12.12
CA LYS A 205 12.04 16.21 11.64
C LYS A 205 11.52 16.61 10.27
N ALA A 206 11.06 15.64 9.49
CA ALA A 206 10.56 15.85 8.14
C ALA A 206 9.63 14.69 7.74
N ILE A 207 8.68 14.98 6.85
CA ILE A 207 7.84 14.00 6.19
C ILE A 207 8.16 14.08 4.70
N HIS A 208 8.46 12.93 4.10
CA HIS A 208 8.79 12.84 2.68
C HIS A 208 7.64 12.19 1.93
N PHE A 209 7.20 12.83 0.85
CA PHE A 209 6.13 12.35 0.01
C PHE A 209 6.67 11.87 -1.34
N LEU A 210 6.22 10.70 -1.78
CA LEU A 210 6.31 10.27 -3.15
C LEU A 210 4.94 10.51 -3.78
N SER A 211 4.77 11.65 -4.45
CA SER A 211 3.46 12.13 -4.85
C SER A 211 3.54 12.99 -6.12
N GLY A 212 2.39 13.35 -6.65
CA GLY A 212 2.25 14.24 -7.80
C GLY A 212 0.83 14.79 -7.86
N VAL A 213 0.63 15.73 -8.78
CA VAL A 213 -0.66 16.33 -9.06
C VAL A 213 -1.02 16.05 -10.53
N GLY A 214 -2.30 15.77 -10.80
CA GLY A 214 -2.84 15.64 -12.16
C GLY A 214 -3.73 16.81 -12.52
N GLY A 215 -4.21 16.83 -13.78
CA GLY A 215 -5.18 17.83 -14.23
C GLY A 215 -4.54 19.05 -14.92
N TRP A 216 -3.43 18.85 -15.63
CA TRP A 216 -2.76 19.90 -16.40
C TRP A 216 -2.25 21.05 -15.52
N ASN A 217 -1.66 20.71 -14.38
CA ASN A 217 -1.01 21.64 -13.47
C ASN A 217 0.35 22.10 -14.03
N HIS A 218 1.22 22.66 -13.20
CA HIS A 218 2.54 23.11 -13.65
C HIS A 218 3.30 22.02 -14.43
N PRO A 219 3.87 22.25 -15.60
CA PRO A 219 4.11 23.56 -16.26
C PRO A 219 2.98 24.07 -17.17
N TYR A 220 1.86 23.40 -17.28
CA TYR A 220 0.76 23.79 -18.17
C TYR A 220 -0.07 24.93 -17.59
N ASP A 221 -0.20 24.98 -16.28
CA ASP A 221 -0.84 26.07 -15.54
C ASP A 221 0.19 26.73 -14.62
N SER A 222 0.42 28.01 -14.81
CA SER A 222 1.37 28.81 -14.04
C SER A 222 0.79 29.37 -12.73
N ARG A 223 -0.49 29.16 -12.48
CA ARG A 223 -1.13 29.64 -11.23
C ARG A 223 -0.62 28.84 -10.04
N GLN A 224 -0.09 29.56 -9.06
CA GLN A 224 0.33 29.00 -7.79
C GLN A 224 -0.89 28.81 -6.86
N THR A 225 -1.63 27.75 -7.08
CA THR A 225 -2.79 27.38 -6.26
C THR A 225 -2.43 26.27 -5.29
N VAL A 226 -3.12 26.24 -4.15
CA VAL A 226 -2.97 25.13 -3.19
C VAL A 226 -3.50 23.85 -3.82
N SER A 227 -2.64 22.85 -3.96
CA SER A 227 -2.98 21.54 -4.53
C SER A 227 -3.36 20.53 -3.46
N MET A 228 -2.76 20.63 -2.28
CA MET A 228 -3.01 19.75 -1.14
C MET A 228 -2.65 20.48 0.15
N ILE A 229 -3.35 20.15 1.24
CA ILE A 229 -3.00 20.56 2.59
C ILE A 229 -2.61 19.31 3.38
N VAL A 230 -1.43 19.35 3.98
CA VAL A 230 -0.99 18.35 4.95
C VAL A 230 -1.27 18.90 6.34
N ARG A 231 -2.20 18.30 7.05
CA ARG A 231 -2.52 18.67 8.43
C ARG A 231 -1.84 17.71 9.39
N LEU A 232 -0.98 18.23 10.24
CA LEU A 232 -0.41 17.51 11.37
C LEU A 232 -1.36 17.61 12.56
N HIS A 233 -1.62 16.49 13.22
CA HIS A 233 -2.37 16.43 14.47
C HIS A 233 -1.40 15.99 15.56
N TYR A 234 -1.26 16.80 16.58
CA TYR A 234 -0.38 16.54 17.73
C TYR A 234 -1.13 15.91 18.89
N ASP A 235 -0.39 15.24 19.78
CA ASP A 235 -0.95 14.52 20.94
C ASP A 235 -1.63 15.46 21.95
N ASP A 236 -1.24 16.75 21.99
CA ASP A 236 -1.87 17.79 22.81
C ASP A 236 -3.18 18.33 22.22
N GLY A 237 -3.57 17.85 21.02
CA GLY A 237 -4.77 18.27 20.31
C GLY A 237 -4.56 19.50 19.40
N GLU A 238 -3.36 20.07 19.34
CA GLU A 238 -3.03 21.11 18.38
C GLU A 238 -2.97 20.56 16.96
N THR A 239 -3.13 21.46 15.98
CA THR A 239 -3.01 21.11 14.55
C THR A 239 -2.20 22.15 13.81
N GLU A 240 -1.43 21.71 12.81
CA GLU A 240 -0.64 22.58 11.95
C GLU A 240 -0.89 22.22 10.47
N ASP A 241 -1.19 23.23 9.66
CA ASP A 241 -1.46 23.07 8.23
C ASP A 241 -0.26 23.50 7.39
N HIS A 242 0.16 22.61 6.48
CA HIS A 242 1.18 22.89 5.48
C HIS A 242 0.53 22.85 4.09
N GLU A 243 0.48 23.99 3.43
CA GLU A 243 -0.07 24.13 2.09
C GLU A 243 0.97 23.75 1.03
N LEU A 244 0.63 22.77 0.21
CA LEU A 244 1.46 22.34 -0.91
C LEU A 244 0.95 22.97 -2.22
N ILE A 245 1.77 23.82 -2.81
CA ILE A 245 1.41 24.75 -3.87
C ILE A 245 1.88 24.24 -5.23
N ASN A 246 1.00 24.30 -6.24
CA ASN A 246 1.30 24.01 -7.64
C ASN A 246 2.45 24.89 -8.18
N GLY A 247 3.43 24.29 -8.83
CA GLY A 247 4.60 24.98 -9.36
C GLY A 247 5.66 25.37 -8.34
N VAL A 248 5.45 25.06 -7.03
CA VAL A 248 6.41 25.26 -5.94
C VAL A 248 6.78 23.92 -5.32
N HIS A 249 5.79 23.17 -4.83
CA HIS A 249 5.94 21.87 -4.20
C HIS A 249 5.54 20.71 -5.13
N PHE A 250 4.65 20.97 -6.09
CA PHE A 250 4.15 19.99 -7.03
C PHE A 250 4.34 20.43 -8.49
N ALA A 251 4.58 19.44 -9.36
CA ALA A 251 4.38 19.52 -10.78
C ALA A 251 3.40 18.44 -11.24
N ASP A 252 2.89 18.59 -12.46
CA ASP A 252 2.05 17.56 -13.09
C ASP A 252 2.84 16.25 -13.23
N TYR A 253 2.24 15.15 -12.79
CA TYR A 253 2.91 13.85 -12.71
C TYR A 253 3.27 13.24 -14.07
N ILE A 254 2.70 13.75 -15.17
CA ILE A 254 2.96 13.24 -16.53
C ILE A 254 4.33 13.68 -17.05
N ARG A 255 4.91 14.74 -16.50
CA ARG A 255 6.15 15.34 -16.98
C ARG A 255 7.23 15.37 -15.91
N ARG A 256 8.48 15.20 -16.35
CA ARG A 256 9.64 15.47 -15.51
C ARG A 256 9.90 16.97 -15.48
N VAL A 257 9.46 17.62 -14.42
CA VAL A 257 9.65 19.06 -14.20
C VAL A 257 10.06 19.25 -12.74
N ASP A 258 11.24 19.85 -12.54
CA ASP A 258 11.69 20.23 -11.21
C ASP A 258 10.98 21.52 -10.80
N VAL A 259 10.61 21.62 -9.56
CA VAL A 259 10.05 22.80 -8.92
C VAL A 259 10.88 23.13 -7.66
N PRO A 260 10.84 24.37 -7.13
CA PRO A 260 11.76 24.80 -6.09
C PRO A 260 11.85 23.89 -4.86
N GLU A 261 10.71 23.38 -4.38
CA GLU A 261 10.59 22.59 -3.15
C GLU A 261 10.39 21.08 -3.40
N SER A 262 10.49 20.64 -4.65
CA SER A 262 10.30 19.24 -5.00
C SER A 262 11.23 18.80 -6.11
N LEU A 263 11.58 17.52 -6.09
CA LEU A 263 12.41 16.86 -7.09
C LEU A 263 11.56 16.00 -7.98
N SER A 264 11.67 16.17 -9.29
CA SER A 264 11.04 15.27 -10.22
C SER A 264 11.76 13.92 -10.22
N LEU A 265 11.02 12.87 -9.87
CA LEU A 265 11.53 11.50 -9.76
C LEU A 265 11.07 10.60 -10.91
N ILE A 266 10.35 11.16 -11.87
CA ILE A 266 9.69 10.35 -12.89
C ILE A 266 10.70 9.85 -13.91
N HIS A 267 10.97 8.55 -13.84
CA HIS A 267 11.25 7.72 -15.00
C HIS A 267 10.04 6.79 -15.18
N ILE A 268 9.06 7.28 -15.88
CA ILE A 268 7.98 6.42 -16.34
C ILE A 268 8.24 6.11 -17.80
#